data_9f23396fbc6800d3ad32656fae5db3be
#
_entry.id   9f23396fbc6800d3ad32656fae5db3be
#
_cell.length_a   1.000
_cell.length_b   1.000
_cell.length_c   1.000
_cell.angle_alpha   90.00
_cell.angle_beta   90.00
_cell.angle_gamma   90.00
#
_symmetry.space_group_name_H-M   'P 1'
#
loop_
_entity.id
_entity.type
_entity.pdbx_description
1 polymer ?
#
loop_
_entity_poly.entity_id
_entity_poly.type
_entity_poly.pdbx_seq_one_letter_code
_entity_poly.pdbx_strand_id
1 'polypeptide(L)'
;MDFWEPKTVLMLNKASINLLGLLVFLSCDNPESLPYYNTPDFTPLFIERPAEVLEKIDHKIENFAVTNQKEKWVGLDDVKGKVHIANFMFTRCTSICPIMTNHLKVIANAFKDEDRFTMLSFSVTPWMDSIPALREFAARYGIEAKNWHLLTGNKNEIYSLARRSYFAEKNLGYTKDSSEFLHTEHVVLVDPQLRLRGIYNATLKTDILQLQKDIQQLLNEN
;
A
#
# COMPACT_ATOMS: atom_id res chain seq x y z
N MET A 1 9.46 -26.03 -92.84
CA MET A 1 8.12 -25.62 -92.62
C MET A 1 7.96 -25.51 -91.14
N ASP A 2 8.20 -24.37 -90.63
CA ASP A 2 8.33 -24.10 -89.18
C ASP A 2 7.10 -23.40 -88.69
N PHE A 3 6.42 -23.97 -87.73
CA PHE A 3 5.31 -23.34 -87.05
C PHE A 3 5.80 -22.76 -85.70
N TRP A 4 5.72 -21.48 -85.66
CA TRP A 4 6.07 -20.67 -84.51
C TRP A 4 4.84 -20.46 -83.61
N GLU A 5 4.85 -20.98 -82.35
CA GLU A 5 3.83 -20.69 -81.38
C GLU A 5 4.28 -19.61 -80.44
N PRO A 6 3.45 -18.61 -80.11
CA PRO A 6 3.78 -17.59 -79.12
C PRO A 6 3.37 -18.06 -77.73
N LYS A 7 4.34 -18.10 -76.79
CA LYS A 7 4.12 -18.35 -75.37
C LYS A 7 3.47 -17.11 -74.73
N THR A 8 2.23 -17.28 -74.26
CA THR A 8 1.53 -16.30 -73.45
C THR A 8 2.12 -16.28 -72.04
N VAL A 9 2.80 -15.22 -71.66
CA VAL A 9 3.32 -14.99 -70.33
C VAL A 9 2.21 -14.40 -69.49
N LEU A 10 1.69 -15.20 -68.55
CA LEU A 10 0.72 -14.74 -67.56
C LEU A 10 1.43 -13.85 -66.52
N MET A 11 1.23 -12.54 -66.61
CA MET A 11 1.69 -11.61 -65.58
C MET A 11 0.81 -11.72 -64.33
N LEU A 12 1.30 -12.43 -63.30
CA LEU A 12 0.69 -12.39 -61.98
C LEU A 12 0.90 -11.02 -61.34
N ASN A 13 -0.19 -10.34 -61.13
CA ASN A 13 -0.27 -9.03 -60.50
C ASN A 13 0.09 -9.15 -58.99
N LYS A 14 1.25 -8.54 -58.62
CA LYS A 14 1.82 -8.54 -57.24
C LYS A 14 1.11 -7.56 -56.27
N ALA A 15 -0.14 -7.25 -56.48
CA ALA A 15 -0.85 -6.23 -55.72
C ALA A 15 -1.82 -6.74 -54.64
N SER A 16 -1.76 -8.02 -54.22
CA SER A 16 -2.77 -8.59 -53.30
C SER A 16 -2.18 -9.26 -52.02
N ILE A 17 -0.96 -8.93 -51.63
CA ILE A 17 -0.36 -9.49 -50.41
C ILE A 17 0.13 -8.35 -49.54
N ASN A 18 -0.76 -7.60 -48.91
CA ASN A 18 -0.35 -6.70 -47.78
C ASN A 18 -1.59 -6.18 -47.02
N LEU A 19 -2.57 -7.02 -46.76
CA LEU A 19 -3.70 -6.66 -45.84
C LEU A 19 -3.99 -7.78 -44.86
N LEU A 20 -2.92 -8.37 -44.29
CA LEU A 20 -3.10 -9.34 -43.21
C LEU A 20 -1.95 -9.11 -42.22
N GLY A 21 -2.17 -8.34 -41.18
CA GLY A 21 -1.16 -8.29 -40.16
C GLY A 21 -1.05 -7.01 -39.35
N LEU A 22 -2.15 -6.40 -38.93
CA LEU A 22 -2.07 -5.51 -37.76
C LEU A 22 -3.32 -5.70 -36.91
N LEU A 23 -3.49 -6.91 -36.40
CA LEU A 23 -4.25 -7.12 -35.17
C LEU A 23 -3.33 -6.66 -34.02
N VAL A 24 -3.33 -5.36 -33.78
CA VAL A 24 -2.84 -4.80 -32.52
C VAL A 24 -3.79 -5.37 -31.46
N PHE A 25 -3.31 -6.38 -30.72
CA PHE A 25 -3.89 -6.74 -29.44
C PHE A 25 -3.74 -5.53 -28.54
N LEU A 26 -4.72 -4.65 -28.52
CA LEU A 26 -4.99 -3.77 -27.41
C LEU A 26 -5.36 -4.71 -26.23
N SER A 27 -4.33 -5.25 -25.58
CA SER A 27 -4.47 -5.77 -24.25
C SER A 27 -4.92 -4.57 -23.41
N CYS A 28 -6.23 -4.48 -23.16
CA CYS A 28 -6.72 -3.69 -22.05
C CYS A 28 -6.24 -4.43 -20.81
N ASP A 29 -5.04 -4.13 -20.33
CA ASP A 29 -4.71 -4.25 -18.92
C ASP A 29 -5.60 -3.23 -18.19
N ASN A 30 -6.84 -3.66 -17.97
CA ASN A 30 -7.66 -3.02 -16.95
C ASN A 30 -6.97 -3.40 -15.64
N PRO A 31 -6.32 -2.48 -14.93
CA PRO A 31 -5.69 -2.85 -13.67
C PRO A 31 -6.79 -3.45 -12.80
N GLU A 32 -6.59 -4.70 -12.41
CA GLU A 32 -7.51 -5.41 -11.52
C GLU A 32 -7.70 -4.53 -10.28
N SER A 33 -8.94 -4.20 -9.93
CA SER A 33 -9.22 -3.29 -8.81
C SER A 33 -8.65 -3.88 -7.52
N LEU A 34 -7.98 -3.05 -6.70
CA LEU A 34 -7.46 -3.52 -5.42
C LEU A 34 -8.60 -4.02 -4.53
N PRO A 35 -8.38 -5.13 -3.81
CA PRO A 35 -9.39 -5.66 -2.90
C PRO A 35 -9.66 -4.71 -1.73
N TYR A 36 -10.78 -4.95 -1.06
CA TYR A 36 -11.10 -4.41 0.26
C TYR A 36 -10.94 -5.49 1.31
N TYR A 37 -10.59 -5.09 2.53
CA TYR A 37 -10.49 -5.98 3.68
C TYR A 37 -11.43 -5.46 4.77
N ASN A 38 -12.47 -6.24 5.06
CA ASN A 38 -13.55 -5.84 5.97
C ASN A 38 -13.48 -6.57 7.33
N THR A 39 -12.68 -7.62 7.40
CA THR A 39 -12.57 -8.50 8.56
C THR A 39 -11.11 -8.81 8.89
N PRO A 40 -10.82 -9.11 10.17
CA PRO A 40 -9.46 -9.31 10.65
C PRO A 40 -8.74 -10.55 10.12
N ASP A 41 -9.43 -11.48 9.49
CA ASP A 41 -8.85 -12.64 8.81
C ASP A 41 -8.24 -12.30 7.45
N PHE A 42 -8.33 -11.01 7.05
CA PHE A 42 -7.85 -10.50 5.79
C PHE A 42 -8.37 -11.26 4.56
N THR A 43 -9.63 -11.71 4.59
CA THR A 43 -10.29 -12.24 3.40
C THR A 43 -10.49 -11.10 2.39
N PRO A 44 -9.89 -11.18 1.18
CA PRO A 44 -10.00 -10.12 0.19
C PRO A 44 -11.39 -10.12 -0.46
N LEU A 45 -11.97 -8.93 -0.57
CA LEU A 45 -13.26 -8.70 -1.24
C LEU A 45 -13.02 -7.86 -2.50
N PHE A 46 -13.21 -8.46 -3.67
CA PHE A 46 -13.14 -7.78 -4.96
C PHE A 46 -14.52 -7.23 -5.31
N ILE A 47 -14.64 -5.92 -5.44
CA ILE A 47 -15.91 -5.22 -5.72
C ILE A 47 -15.72 -4.38 -6.97
N GLU A 48 -16.40 -4.78 -8.04
CA GLU A 48 -16.29 -4.11 -9.35
C GLU A 48 -17.15 -2.84 -9.42
N ARG A 49 -18.30 -2.82 -8.73
CA ARG A 49 -19.23 -1.71 -8.77
C ARG A 49 -19.05 -0.77 -7.56
N PRO A 50 -18.66 0.48 -7.75
CA PRO A 50 -18.44 1.42 -6.62
C PRO A 50 -19.65 1.58 -5.68
N ALA A 51 -20.88 1.47 -6.20
CA ALA A 51 -22.09 1.53 -5.39
C ALA A 51 -22.18 0.42 -4.33
N GLU A 52 -21.68 -0.79 -4.65
CA GLU A 52 -21.70 -1.93 -3.72
C GLU A 52 -20.69 -1.79 -2.57
N VAL A 53 -19.67 -0.95 -2.74
CA VAL A 53 -18.65 -0.74 -1.70
C VAL A 53 -19.29 -0.19 -0.43
N LEU A 54 -20.27 0.72 -0.55
CA LEU A 54 -20.95 1.31 0.61
C LEU A 54 -21.85 0.30 1.34
N GLU A 55 -22.33 -0.72 0.64
CA GLU A 55 -23.20 -1.74 1.21
C GLU A 55 -22.40 -2.91 1.84
N LYS A 56 -21.22 -3.22 1.26
CA LYS A 56 -20.44 -4.41 1.63
C LYS A 56 -19.26 -4.12 2.56
N ILE A 57 -18.75 -2.88 2.57
CA ILE A 57 -17.58 -2.47 3.34
C ILE A 57 -17.97 -1.43 4.37
N ASP A 58 -18.13 -1.87 5.60
CA ASP A 58 -18.47 -1.04 6.76
C ASP A 58 -17.24 -0.72 7.62
N HIS A 59 -16.19 -1.55 7.55
CA HIS A 59 -14.95 -1.34 8.28
C HIS A 59 -14.18 -0.11 7.78
N LYS A 60 -13.78 0.74 8.72
CA LYS A 60 -12.96 1.95 8.48
C LYS A 60 -12.03 2.20 9.65
N ILE A 61 -10.95 2.93 9.37
CA ILE A 61 -10.07 3.42 10.43
C ILE A 61 -10.87 4.33 11.37
N GLU A 62 -10.82 4.01 12.66
CA GLU A 62 -11.46 4.78 13.74
C GLU A 62 -10.69 6.06 14.04
N ASN A 63 -11.33 6.98 14.78
CA ASN A 63 -10.69 8.21 15.21
C ASN A 63 -9.52 7.91 16.16
N PHE A 64 -8.43 8.65 15.97
CA PHE A 64 -7.24 8.61 16.82
C PHE A 64 -6.61 10.00 16.92
N ALA A 65 -5.80 10.21 17.98
CA ALA A 65 -5.00 11.41 18.14
C ALA A 65 -3.70 11.05 18.87
N VAL A 66 -2.57 11.21 18.19
CA VAL A 66 -1.23 10.85 18.66
C VAL A 66 -0.25 11.97 18.34
N THR A 67 0.96 11.90 18.90
CA THR A 67 2.00 12.91 18.67
C THR A 67 3.13 12.33 17.82
N ASN A 68 3.62 13.09 16.85
CA ASN A 68 4.74 12.67 16.03
C ASN A 68 6.11 13.12 16.58
N GLN A 69 7.19 12.65 15.93
CA GLN A 69 8.58 13.01 16.25
C GLN A 69 8.88 14.52 16.19
N LYS A 70 8.00 15.32 15.61
CA LYS A 70 8.11 16.79 15.50
C LYS A 70 7.20 17.53 16.50
N GLU A 71 6.70 16.82 17.52
CA GLU A 71 5.77 17.35 18.54
C GLU A 71 4.42 17.84 17.97
N LYS A 72 4.04 17.40 16.76
CA LYS A 72 2.76 17.75 16.17
C LYS A 72 1.74 16.67 16.45
N TRP A 73 0.52 17.06 16.73
CA TRP A 73 -0.62 16.17 16.76
C TRP A 73 -0.89 15.62 15.35
N VAL A 74 -1.20 14.33 15.28
CA VAL A 74 -1.61 13.63 14.07
C VAL A 74 -2.85 12.82 14.42
N GLY A 75 -3.91 13.02 13.67
CA GLY A 75 -5.19 12.35 13.88
C GLY A 75 -5.87 11.92 12.59
N LEU A 76 -7.12 11.49 12.71
CA LEU A 76 -7.89 11.03 11.56
C LEU A 76 -8.03 12.10 10.46
N ASP A 77 -8.17 13.37 10.85
CA ASP A 77 -8.32 14.49 9.90
C ASP A 77 -7.07 14.73 9.04
N ASP A 78 -5.89 14.31 9.52
CA ASP A 78 -4.63 14.42 8.78
C ASP A 78 -4.50 13.38 7.67
N VAL A 79 -5.24 12.25 7.78
CA VAL A 79 -5.19 11.12 6.86
C VAL A 79 -6.44 10.95 6.01
N LYS A 80 -7.57 11.49 6.45
CA LYS A 80 -8.83 11.46 5.69
C LYS A 80 -8.66 12.19 4.36
N GLY A 81 -9.09 11.56 3.27
CA GLY A 81 -8.90 12.10 1.92
C GLY A 81 -7.52 11.83 1.32
N LYS A 82 -6.64 11.12 2.04
CA LYS A 82 -5.33 10.71 1.55
C LYS A 82 -5.19 9.19 1.51
N VAL A 83 -4.41 8.70 0.58
CA VAL A 83 -3.87 7.34 0.66
C VAL A 83 -2.84 7.33 1.78
N HIS A 84 -2.93 6.34 2.67
CA HIS A 84 -1.90 6.21 3.69
C HIS A 84 -1.48 4.75 3.92
N ILE A 85 -0.28 4.59 4.45
CA ILE A 85 0.16 3.31 4.99
C ILE A 85 0.39 3.43 6.49
N ALA A 86 0.12 2.33 7.19
CA ALA A 86 0.37 2.23 8.63
C ALA A 86 1.18 0.98 8.95
N ASN A 87 2.15 1.11 9.84
CA ASN A 87 2.91 0.00 10.42
C ASN A 87 3.16 0.23 11.91
N PHE A 88 3.53 -0.84 12.61
CA PHE A 88 3.74 -0.85 14.05
C PHE A 88 5.20 -1.21 14.34
N MET A 89 5.88 -0.37 15.14
CA MET A 89 7.32 -0.47 15.36
C MET A 89 7.70 -0.08 16.79
N PHE A 90 8.95 -0.31 17.17
CA PHE A 90 9.55 0.27 18.37
C PHE A 90 11.03 0.57 18.15
N THR A 91 11.52 1.64 18.79
CA THR A 91 12.84 2.23 18.46
C THR A 91 14.02 1.33 18.84
N ARG A 92 13.84 0.42 19.81
CA ARG A 92 14.87 -0.49 20.32
C ARG A 92 14.86 -1.89 19.69
N CYS A 93 14.01 -2.11 18.67
CA CYS A 93 14.02 -3.34 17.93
C CYS A 93 15.33 -3.53 17.17
N THR A 94 16.00 -4.66 17.40
CA THR A 94 17.26 -5.02 16.72
C THR A 94 17.08 -6.09 15.65
N SER A 95 15.86 -6.60 15.47
CA SER A 95 15.54 -7.68 14.56
C SER A 95 14.90 -7.19 13.26
N ILE A 96 13.57 -7.13 13.19
CA ILE A 96 12.83 -6.85 11.95
C ILE A 96 12.68 -5.35 11.65
N CYS A 97 12.56 -4.49 12.68
CA CYS A 97 12.30 -3.06 12.45
C CYS A 97 13.38 -2.36 11.61
N PRO A 98 14.71 -2.67 11.74
CA PRO A 98 15.72 -2.12 10.85
C PRO A 98 15.46 -2.46 9.37
N ILE A 99 15.06 -3.71 9.08
CA ILE A 99 14.76 -4.17 7.73
C ILE A 99 13.52 -3.45 7.19
N MET A 100 12.44 -3.45 7.96
CA MET A 100 11.19 -2.76 7.62
C MET A 100 11.44 -1.27 7.35
N THR A 101 12.16 -0.59 8.25
CA THR A 101 12.44 0.84 8.12
C THR A 101 13.21 1.15 6.83
N ASN A 102 14.23 0.34 6.50
CA ASN A 102 15.00 0.53 5.26
C ASN A 102 14.13 0.28 4.01
N HIS A 103 13.24 -0.69 4.05
CA HIS A 103 12.30 -0.94 2.95
C HIS A 103 11.26 0.18 2.83
N LEU A 104 10.70 0.65 3.94
CA LEU A 104 9.74 1.75 3.94
C LEU A 104 10.36 3.09 3.47
N LYS A 105 11.67 3.27 3.61
CA LYS A 105 12.37 4.42 2.99
C LYS A 105 12.26 4.44 1.47
N VAL A 106 12.18 3.29 0.82
CA VAL A 106 11.94 3.22 -0.64
C VAL A 106 10.60 3.85 -0.98
N ILE A 107 9.56 3.50 -0.23
CA ILE A 107 8.22 4.10 -0.37
C ILE A 107 8.25 5.60 -0.06
N ALA A 108 8.87 6.00 1.06
CA ALA A 108 8.97 7.40 1.46
C ALA A 108 9.64 8.25 0.38
N ASN A 109 10.71 7.76 -0.24
CA ASN A 109 11.42 8.44 -1.30
C ASN A 109 10.63 8.51 -2.62
N ALA A 110 9.90 7.44 -2.97
CA ALA A 110 9.09 7.39 -4.19
C ALA A 110 7.95 8.41 -4.15
N PHE A 111 7.38 8.66 -2.96
CA PHE A 111 6.21 9.53 -2.77
C PHE A 111 6.51 10.78 -1.92
N LYS A 112 7.78 11.22 -1.85
CA LYS A 112 8.21 12.35 -0.98
C LYS A 112 7.52 13.68 -1.28
N ASP A 113 7.12 13.88 -2.54
CA ASP A 113 6.51 15.11 -3.06
C ASP A 113 4.99 14.94 -3.32
N GLU A 114 4.40 13.78 -2.97
CA GLU A 114 2.96 13.52 -3.13
C GLU A 114 2.20 13.90 -1.84
N ASP A 115 1.49 15.02 -1.88
CA ASP A 115 0.75 15.55 -0.72
C ASP A 115 -0.52 14.75 -0.38
N ARG A 116 -1.01 13.91 -1.31
CA ARG A 116 -2.15 13.00 -1.11
C ARG A 116 -1.74 11.66 -0.50
N PHE A 117 -0.45 11.51 -0.14
CA PHE A 117 0.07 10.29 0.49
C PHE A 117 0.74 10.59 1.82
N THR A 118 0.56 9.71 2.82
CA THR A 118 1.22 9.82 4.12
C THR A 118 1.57 8.46 4.72
N MET A 119 2.56 8.41 5.58
CA MET A 119 3.07 7.21 6.24
C MET A 119 2.98 7.37 7.75
N LEU A 120 2.40 6.37 8.42
CA LEU A 120 2.18 6.34 9.86
C LEU A 120 2.92 5.15 10.47
N SER A 121 3.93 5.39 11.28
CA SER A 121 4.64 4.37 12.05
C SER A 121 4.33 4.54 13.54
N PHE A 122 3.43 3.71 14.05
CA PHE A 122 2.99 3.77 15.45
C PHE A 122 3.97 3.02 16.35
N SER A 123 4.41 3.67 17.43
CA SER A 123 5.19 2.98 18.47
C SER A 123 4.29 2.05 19.28
N VAL A 124 4.71 0.79 19.40
CA VAL A 124 4.06 -0.19 20.28
C VAL A 124 4.66 -0.21 21.69
N THR A 125 5.69 0.59 21.94
CA THR A 125 6.28 0.83 23.27
C THR A 125 6.27 2.31 23.63
N PRO A 126 5.11 3.01 23.60
CA PRO A 126 5.08 4.46 23.79
C PRO A 126 5.61 4.93 25.16
N TRP A 127 5.65 4.05 26.18
CA TRP A 127 6.28 4.32 27.47
C TRP A 127 7.82 4.36 27.41
N MET A 128 8.43 3.84 26.33
CA MET A 128 9.88 3.87 26.06
C MET A 128 10.20 4.82 24.90
N ASP A 129 9.35 4.88 23.92
CA ASP A 129 9.52 5.65 22.69
C ASP A 129 8.98 7.08 22.86
N SER A 130 9.69 7.85 23.67
CA SER A 130 9.43 9.29 23.81
C SER A 130 9.70 10.03 22.50
N ILE A 131 9.23 11.27 22.37
CA ILE A 131 9.49 12.11 21.19
C ILE A 131 10.99 12.25 20.91
N PRO A 132 11.87 12.50 21.90
CA PRO A 132 13.32 12.46 21.67
C PRO A 132 13.83 11.12 21.12
N ALA A 133 13.32 9.98 21.63
CA ALA A 133 13.70 8.65 21.12
C ALA A 133 13.26 8.45 19.65
N LEU A 134 12.07 8.92 19.29
CA LEU A 134 11.59 8.89 17.89
C LEU A 134 12.43 9.80 16.98
N ARG A 135 12.88 10.96 17.45
CA ARG A 135 13.82 11.83 16.71
C ARG A 135 15.16 11.17 16.48
N GLU A 136 15.72 10.55 17.52
CA GLU A 136 16.97 9.80 17.41
C GLU A 136 16.84 8.65 16.41
N PHE A 137 15.73 7.91 16.46
CA PHE A 137 15.43 6.86 15.49
C PHE A 137 15.34 7.43 14.07
N ALA A 138 14.61 8.52 13.88
CA ALA A 138 14.50 9.19 12.58
C ALA A 138 15.88 9.59 12.04
N ALA A 139 16.72 10.20 12.87
CA ALA A 139 18.09 10.59 12.50
C ALA A 139 18.95 9.38 12.14
N ARG A 140 18.92 8.32 12.97
CA ARG A 140 19.67 7.07 12.75
C ARG A 140 19.37 6.43 11.40
N TYR A 141 18.11 6.44 10.98
CA TYR A 141 17.68 5.84 9.72
C TYR A 141 17.57 6.82 8.55
N GLY A 142 17.85 8.12 8.77
CA GLY A 142 17.73 9.15 7.74
C GLY A 142 16.29 9.31 7.26
N ILE A 143 15.33 9.35 8.20
CA ILE A 143 13.90 9.57 7.91
C ILE A 143 13.67 11.08 7.86
N GLU A 144 13.75 11.65 6.65
CA GLU A 144 13.61 13.09 6.41
C GLU A 144 12.28 13.47 5.74
N ALA A 145 11.60 12.48 5.15
CA ALA A 145 10.35 12.71 4.42
C ALA A 145 9.30 13.40 5.29
N LYS A 146 8.74 14.52 4.78
CA LYS A 146 7.77 15.35 5.51
C LYS A 146 6.45 14.62 5.78
N ASN A 147 6.12 13.65 4.93
CA ASN A 147 4.91 12.84 4.97
C ASN A 147 5.09 11.51 5.76
N TRP A 148 6.22 11.30 6.44
CA TRP A 148 6.43 10.14 7.31
C TRP A 148 6.41 10.55 8.79
N HIS A 149 5.40 10.08 9.50
CA HIS A 149 5.19 10.34 10.91
C HIS A 149 5.55 9.12 11.75
N LEU A 150 6.53 9.28 12.66
CA LEU A 150 6.79 8.34 13.74
C LEU A 150 5.96 8.78 14.94
N LEU A 151 5.08 7.91 15.42
CA LEU A 151 3.96 8.27 16.28
C LEU A 151 4.09 7.62 17.65
N THR A 152 3.81 8.40 18.71
CA THR A 152 3.72 7.95 20.10
C THR A 152 2.51 8.57 20.78
N GLY A 153 2.03 7.95 21.85
CA GLY A 153 0.83 8.41 22.56
C GLY A 153 0.41 7.48 23.68
N ASN A 154 -0.88 7.45 23.99
CA ASN A 154 -1.42 6.54 24.97
C ASN A 154 -1.34 5.08 24.48
N LYS A 155 -0.78 4.18 25.31
CA LYS A 155 -0.63 2.76 24.98
C LYS A 155 -1.95 2.12 24.58
N ASN A 156 -2.99 2.32 25.39
CA ASN A 156 -4.26 1.64 25.19
C ASN A 156 -4.95 2.10 23.90
N GLU A 157 -4.82 3.39 23.55
CA GLU A 157 -5.35 3.95 22.30
C GLU A 157 -4.63 3.38 21.10
N ILE A 158 -3.28 3.36 21.11
CA ILE A 158 -2.47 2.80 20.02
C ILE A 158 -2.77 1.31 19.83
N TYR A 159 -2.86 0.53 20.91
CA TYR A 159 -3.16 -0.90 20.85
C TYR A 159 -4.59 -1.17 20.36
N SER A 160 -5.57 -0.37 20.83
CA SER A 160 -6.95 -0.47 20.34
C SER A 160 -7.03 -0.16 18.85
N LEU A 161 -6.39 0.93 18.41
CA LEU A 161 -6.31 1.33 17.01
C LEU A 161 -5.66 0.23 16.15
N ALA A 162 -4.53 -0.31 16.60
CA ALA A 162 -3.81 -1.38 15.92
C ALA A 162 -4.68 -2.62 15.68
N ARG A 163 -5.40 -3.06 16.71
CA ARG A 163 -6.22 -4.27 16.67
C ARG A 163 -7.53 -4.07 15.92
N ARG A 164 -8.24 -2.98 16.22
CA ARG A 164 -9.61 -2.76 15.74
C ARG A 164 -9.64 -2.12 14.36
N SER A 165 -8.74 -1.18 14.10
CA SER A 165 -8.75 -0.43 12.84
C SER A 165 -7.81 -1.00 11.78
N TYR A 166 -6.61 -1.43 12.16
CA TYR A 166 -5.61 -1.93 11.22
C TYR A 166 -5.47 -3.45 11.20
N PHE A 167 -6.20 -4.17 12.05
CA PHE A 167 -6.11 -5.62 12.19
C PHE A 167 -4.67 -6.14 12.33
N ALA A 168 -3.83 -5.37 13.02
CA ALA A 168 -2.38 -5.57 13.05
C ALA A 168 -1.91 -6.75 13.89
N GLU A 169 -2.80 -7.53 14.49
CA GLU A 169 -2.46 -8.68 15.32
C GLU A 169 -2.68 -9.98 14.56
N LYS A 170 -1.65 -10.82 14.49
CA LYS A 170 -1.60 -12.04 13.66
C LYS A 170 -2.51 -13.18 14.15
N ASN A 171 -3.01 -13.14 15.38
CA ASN A 171 -3.84 -14.19 15.97
C ASN A 171 -5.14 -13.61 16.55
N LEU A 172 -6.09 -13.42 15.66
CA LEU A 172 -7.48 -13.14 16.02
C LEU A 172 -8.15 -14.45 16.39
N GLY A 173 -8.14 -14.79 17.62
CA GLY A 173 -8.86 -15.98 17.93
C GLY A 173 -8.92 -16.40 19.37
N TYR A 174 -8.11 -15.90 20.25
CA TYR A 174 -8.24 -16.21 21.68
C TYR A 174 -7.66 -15.07 22.50
N THR A 175 -8.50 -14.53 23.40
CA THR A 175 -8.20 -13.79 24.64
C THR A 175 -6.71 -13.57 24.93
N LYS A 176 -6.02 -12.81 24.10
CA LYS A 176 -4.74 -12.24 24.51
C LYS A 176 -5.05 -11.04 25.38
N ASP A 177 -4.47 -11.04 26.57
CA ASP A 177 -4.49 -9.90 27.46
C ASP A 177 -4.08 -8.65 26.67
N SER A 178 -4.81 -7.55 26.84
CA SER A 178 -4.50 -6.24 26.25
C SER A 178 -3.08 -5.73 26.58
N SER A 179 -2.38 -6.40 27.49
CA SER A 179 -1.00 -6.16 27.88
C SER A 179 0.04 -6.84 26.98
N GLU A 180 -0.33 -7.84 26.15
CA GLU A 180 0.63 -8.51 25.28
C GLU A 180 1.19 -7.56 24.24
N PHE A 181 2.50 -7.69 24.02
CA PHE A 181 3.28 -6.86 23.09
C PHE A 181 2.84 -7.09 21.65
N LEU A 182 2.38 -6.04 21.00
CA LEU A 182 2.03 -6.07 19.60
C LEU A 182 3.31 -6.17 18.74
N HIS A 183 3.44 -7.24 17.98
CA HIS A 183 4.59 -7.47 17.11
C HIS A 183 4.13 -7.96 15.75
N THR A 184 4.35 -7.17 14.72
CA THR A 184 3.98 -7.52 13.34
C THR A 184 4.96 -6.93 12.33
N GLU A 185 5.25 -7.71 11.28
CA GLU A 185 6.00 -7.28 10.11
C GLU A 185 5.12 -6.61 9.04
N HIS A 186 3.82 -6.48 9.31
CA HIS A 186 2.88 -5.98 8.33
C HIS A 186 2.89 -4.46 8.20
N VAL A 187 2.69 -4.02 6.97
CA VAL A 187 2.28 -2.67 6.61
C VAL A 187 0.93 -2.73 5.90
N VAL A 188 0.01 -1.88 6.31
CA VAL A 188 -1.37 -1.85 5.83
C VAL A 188 -1.58 -0.62 4.95
N LEU A 189 -2.15 -0.82 3.75
CA LEU A 189 -2.51 0.23 2.81
C LEU A 189 -3.97 0.62 3.00
N VAL A 190 -4.25 1.92 3.05
CA VAL A 190 -5.59 2.48 3.30
C VAL A 190 -5.92 3.54 2.26
N ASP A 191 -7.16 3.52 1.76
CA ASP A 191 -7.68 4.47 0.78
C ASP A 191 -8.11 5.81 1.42
N PRO A 192 -8.40 6.85 0.60
CA PRO A 192 -8.87 8.15 1.10
C PRO A 192 -10.19 8.10 1.87
N GLN A 193 -10.97 7.03 1.72
CA GLN A 193 -12.21 6.79 2.44
C GLN A 193 -12.01 5.99 3.73
N LEU A 194 -10.73 5.79 4.14
CA LEU A 194 -10.29 5.11 5.36
C LEU A 194 -10.55 3.59 5.36
N ARG A 195 -10.62 2.94 4.20
CA ARG A 195 -10.82 1.49 4.07
C ARG A 195 -9.50 0.79 3.79
N LEU A 196 -9.36 -0.43 4.33
CA LEU A 196 -8.15 -1.24 4.09
C LEU A 196 -8.17 -1.79 2.66
N ARG A 197 -7.07 -1.58 1.92
CA ARG A 197 -6.91 -1.95 0.52
C ARG A 197 -5.74 -2.92 0.26
N GLY A 198 -4.88 -3.13 1.25
CA GLY A 198 -3.76 -4.05 1.13
C GLY A 198 -3.08 -4.32 2.46
N ILE A 199 -2.44 -5.49 2.54
CA ILE A 199 -1.57 -5.89 3.64
C ILE A 199 -0.32 -6.54 3.06
N TYR A 200 0.86 -6.10 3.52
CA TYR A 200 2.16 -6.47 2.94
C TYR A 200 3.14 -6.80 4.05
N ASN A 201 4.02 -7.75 3.81
CA ASN A 201 5.14 -8.01 4.70
C ASN A 201 6.29 -7.03 4.41
N ALA A 202 6.50 -6.06 5.31
CA ALA A 202 7.52 -5.03 5.12
C ALA A 202 8.97 -5.55 5.20
N THR A 203 9.19 -6.83 5.55
CA THR A 203 10.52 -7.45 5.51
C THR A 203 10.86 -8.02 4.12
N LEU A 204 9.87 -8.14 3.21
CA LEU A 204 10.02 -8.69 1.86
C LEU A 204 10.07 -7.57 0.82
N LYS A 205 11.14 -7.58 0.00
CA LYS A 205 11.29 -6.59 -1.09
C LYS A 205 10.18 -6.70 -2.14
N THR A 206 9.71 -7.91 -2.42
CA THR A 206 8.62 -8.17 -3.37
C THR A 206 7.34 -7.47 -2.95
N ASP A 207 7.00 -7.55 -1.66
CA ASP A 207 5.81 -6.92 -1.10
C ASP A 207 5.92 -5.39 -1.11
N ILE A 208 7.11 -4.85 -0.86
CA ILE A 208 7.36 -3.40 -0.95
C ILE A 208 7.22 -2.88 -2.38
N LEU A 209 7.68 -3.65 -3.38
CA LEU A 209 7.49 -3.29 -4.79
C LEU A 209 6.01 -3.35 -5.19
N GLN A 210 5.27 -4.34 -4.68
CA GLN A 210 3.82 -4.41 -4.90
C GLN A 210 3.10 -3.27 -4.20
N LEU A 211 3.41 -3.01 -2.92
CA LEU A 211 2.87 -1.86 -2.17
C LEU A 211 3.06 -0.54 -2.92
N GLN A 212 4.25 -0.32 -3.52
CA GLN A 212 4.52 0.90 -4.29
C GLN A 212 3.59 1.04 -5.49
N LYS A 213 3.32 -0.05 -6.22
CA LYS A 213 2.38 -0.06 -7.36
C LYS A 213 0.96 0.21 -6.90
N ASP A 214 0.54 -0.42 -5.81
CA ASP A 214 -0.81 -0.32 -5.30
C ASP A 214 -1.10 1.08 -4.71
N ILE A 215 -0.11 1.72 -4.06
CA ILE A 215 -0.19 3.14 -3.69
C ILE A 215 -0.42 4.01 -4.94
N GLN A 216 0.38 3.80 -5.99
CA GLN A 216 0.25 4.56 -7.23
C GLN A 216 -1.11 4.35 -7.88
N GLN A 217 -1.64 3.12 -7.85
CA GLN A 217 -2.97 2.80 -8.36
C GLN A 217 -4.05 3.59 -7.59
N LEU A 218 -4.04 3.57 -6.24
CA LEU A 218 -5.00 4.30 -5.43
C LEU A 218 -4.91 5.83 -5.64
N LEU A 219 -3.72 6.35 -5.86
CA LEU A 219 -3.53 7.78 -6.17
C LEU A 219 -4.12 8.16 -7.54
N ASN A 220 -4.17 7.22 -8.47
CA ASN A 220 -4.76 7.43 -9.80
C ASN A 220 -6.28 7.21 -9.83
N GLU A 221 -6.85 6.45 -8.88
CA GLU A 221 -8.30 6.22 -8.75
C GLU A 221 -9.05 7.43 -8.19
N ASN A 222 -8.35 8.45 -7.62
CA ASN A 222 -8.92 9.59 -6.89
C ASN A 222 -8.51 10.94 -7.45
#